data_293eeb969a8e103e056f007af596bd1d
#
_entry.id   293eeb969a8e103e056f007af596bd1d
#
_cell.length_a   1.000
_cell.length_b   1.000
_cell.length_c   1.000
_cell.angle_alpha   90.00
_cell.angle_beta   90.00
_cell.angle_gamma   90.00
#
_symmetry.space_group_name_H-M   'P 1'
#
loop_
_entity.id
_entity.type
_entity.pdbx_description
1 polymer ?
#
loop_
_entity_poly.entity_id
_entity_poly.type
_entity_poly.pdbx_seq_one_letter_code
_entity_poly.pdbx_strand_id
1 'polypeptide(L)'
;VQMYHIATSKVVLLDTYCIVVSLLKHRKSLKVVQMWHSMGTMKLFGYTALDSQEGSSRKLAESMHMHANYNYFVSASENYQDHLAKGFGCDESKAFICPLPRYDLLKSSAYKKEMQEKIFGRYPELRNKKRILYCPTFRKNERLMEDALNGLVEHLPEDYDLIVKLHPLSKFSIERENVWDLKGFSTFDALFVADYVISDYSCVIYEAGVMELPLCYYIFDFDEYTQKRGFAIDYMKEVKGVISKNPAEIMEAIQKDDFHMDEIH
;
A
#
# COMPACT_ATOMS: atom_id res chain seq x y z
N VAL A 1 -11.55 9.73 25.98
CA VAL A 1 -12.37 8.72 25.28
C VAL A 1 -11.56 7.46 25.01
N GLN A 2 -10.45 7.52 24.25
CA GLN A 2 -9.64 6.35 23.87
C GLN A 2 -9.16 5.52 25.09
N MET A 3 -8.58 6.17 26.11
CA MET A 3 -8.11 5.51 27.33
C MET A 3 -9.20 4.74 28.06
N TYR A 4 -10.42 5.30 28.12
CA TYR A 4 -11.57 4.64 28.74
C TYR A 4 -11.92 3.34 27.98
N HIS A 5 -12.01 3.39 26.65
CA HIS A 5 -12.33 2.21 25.85
C HIS A 5 -11.25 1.13 25.98
N ILE A 6 -9.97 1.50 25.95
CA ILE A 6 -8.88 0.54 26.17
C ILE A 6 -8.98 -0.09 27.58
N ALA A 7 -9.23 0.73 28.60
CA ALA A 7 -9.32 0.24 29.99
C ALA A 7 -10.50 -0.68 30.26
N THR A 8 -11.60 -0.55 29.54
CA THR A 8 -12.84 -1.32 29.74
C THR A 8 -13.01 -2.50 28.77
N SER A 9 -12.30 -2.52 27.65
CA SER A 9 -12.42 -3.57 26.63
C SER A 9 -11.77 -4.88 27.06
N LYS A 10 -12.31 -6.01 26.59
CA LYS A 10 -11.67 -7.33 26.69
C LYS A 10 -10.60 -7.53 25.59
N VAL A 11 -10.86 -6.98 24.42
CA VAL A 11 -10.00 -7.05 23.24
C VAL A 11 -9.88 -5.66 22.63
N VAL A 12 -8.67 -5.29 22.21
CA VAL A 12 -8.37 -4.09 21.45
C VAL A 12 -7.74 -4.52 20.13
N LEU A 13 -8.36 -4.14 19.02
CA LEU A 13 -7.82 -4.33 17.67
C LEU A 13 -7.18 -3.02 17.21
N LEU A 14 -5.98 -3.11 16.67
CA LEU A 14 -5.22 -1.97 16.16
C LEU A 14 -4.86 -2.21 14.70
N ASP A 15 -5.01 -1.20 13.88
CA ASP A 15 -4.56 -1.18 12.48
C ASP A 15 -3.30 -0.32 12.28
N THR A 16 -2.89 0.39 13.33
CA THR A 16 -1.70 1.25 13.33
C THR A 16 -1.08 1.29 14.72
N TYR A 17 0.06 2.02 14.86
CA TYR A 17 0.69 2.26 16.15
C TYR A 17 -0.22 3.10 17.06
N CYS A 18 -0.44 2.61 18.27
CA CYS A 18 -1.23 3.31 19.28
C CYS A 18 -0.38 3.57 20.53
N ILE A 19 0.04 4.83 20.69
CA ILE A 19 0.90 5.27 21.80
C ILE A 19 0.27 4.99 23.18
N VAL A 20 -1.04 5.13 23.29
CA VAL A 20 -1.77 4.88 24.56
C VAL A 20 -1.67 3.41 24.96
N VAL A 21 -1.75 2.50 23.98
CA VAL A 21 -1.56 1.05 24.24
C VAL A 21 -0.12 0.77 24.65
N SER A 22 0.87 1.39 24.00
CA SER A 22 2.28 1.11 24.25
C SER A 22 2.76 1.62 25.61
N LEU A 23 2.31 2.81 26.02
CA LEU A 23 2.79 3.45 27.26
C LEU A 23 2.08 2.99 28.52
N LEU A 24 0.82 2.59 28.43
CA LEU A 24 0.04 2.28 29.62
C LEU A 24 0.18 0.81 30.02
N LYS A 25 0.16 0.60 31.35
CA LYS A 25 0.05 -0.74 31.89
C LYS A 25 -1.40 -1.23 31.83
N HIS A 26 -1.60 -2.38 31.20
CA HIS A 26 -2.93 -2.95 30.98
C HIS A 26 -3.28 -4.06 31.97
N ARG A 27 -4.58 -4.32 32.11
CA ARG A 27 -5.08 -5.48 32.84
C ARG A 27 -4.59 -6.77 32.19
N LYS A 28 -4.30 -7.78 32.97
CA LYS A 28 -3.91 -9.12 32.46
C LYS A 28 -4.95 -9.75 31.53
N SER A 29 -6.24 -9.40 31.72
CA SER A 29 -7.36 -9.92 30.92
C SER A 29 -7.54 -9.20 29.58
N LEU A 30 -6.93 -8.04 29.35
CA LEU A 30 -6.96 -7.35 28.08
C LEU A 30 -6.10 -8.11 27.06
N LYS A 31 -6.63 -8.33 25.86
CA LYS A 31 -5.89 -8.81 24.70
C LYS A 31 -5.77 -7.70 23.67
N VAL A 32 -4.54 -7.42 23.26
CA VAL A 32 -4.24 -6.44 22.22
C VAL A 32 -3.76 -7.19 20.97
N VAL A 33 -4.44 -6.97 19.86
CA VAL A 33 -4.12 -7.58 18.56
C VAL A 33 -3.78 -6.47 17.58
N GLN A 34 -2.55 -6.47 17.07
CA GLN A 34 -2.13 -5.60 15.97
C GLN A 34 -2.48 -6.26 14.64
N MET A 35 -3.49 -5.74 13.95
CA MET A 35 -3.90 -6.25 12.64
C MET A 35 -3.04 -5.70 11.51
N TRP A 36 -2.40 -4.54 11.74
CA TRP A 36 -1.72 -3.75 10.72
C TRP A 36 -2.67 -3.31 9.59
N HIS A 37 -2.14 -2.74 8.53
CA HIS A 37 -2.94 -2.18 7.43
C HIS A 37 -2.42 -2.57 6.05
N SER A 38 -1.43 -3.46 5.99
CA SER A 38 -0.85 -3.98 4.75
C SER A 38 -0.88 -5.49 4.75
N MET A 39 -1.23 -6.09 3.62
CA MET A 39 -1.24 -7.55 3.45
C MET A 39 0.17 -8.13 3.35
N GLY A 40 1.16 -7.32 2.99
CA GLY A 40 2.56 -7.68 2.96
C GLY A 40 3.42 -6.54 3.48
N THR A 41 4.71 -6.78 3.64
CA THR A 41 5.67 -5.77 4.06
C THR A 41 6.90 -5.78 3.16
N MET A 42 7.09 -4.69 2.43
CA MET A 42 8.24 -4.53 1.53
C MET A 42 9.25 -3.54 2.11
N LYS A 43 8.78 -2.55 2.87
CA LYS A 43 9.59 -1.47 3.44
C LYS A 43 9.96 -1.78 4.89
N LEU A 44 11.15 -1.34 5.30
CA LEU A 44 11.49 -1.28 6.72
C LEU A 44 10.55 -0.34 7.46
N PHE A 45 10.13 -0.73 8.65
CA PHE A 45 9.26 0.06 9.53
C PHE A 45 9.53 -0.23 11.02
N GLY A 46 9.00 0.60 11.91
CA GLY A 46 9.13 0.40 13.33
C GLY A 46 10.58 0.23 13.76
N TYR A 47 10.90 -0.84 14.48
CA TYR A 47 12.26 -1.11 14.99
C TYR A 47 13.28 -1.41 13.89
N THR A 48 12.87 -1.84 12.71
CA THR A 48 13.78 -2.09 11.57
C THR A 48 14.15 -0.83 10.81
N ALA A 49 13.44 0.29 11.03
CA ALA A 49 13.68 1.58 10.37
C ALA A 49 14.24 2.65 11.32
N LEU A 50 14.67 2.28 12.55
CA LEU A 50 15.19 3.26 13.50
C LEU A 50 16.44 3.96 12.97
N ASP A 51 16.55 5.25 13.32
CA ASP A 51 17.68 6.12 12.99
C ASP A 51 17.94 6.30 11.48
N SER A 52 17.03 5.82 10.61
CA SER A 52 17.03 6.15 9.18
C SER A 52 16.44 7.54 8.94
N GLN A 53 16.66 8.11 7.74
CA GLN A 53 16.15 9.46 7.40
C GLN A 53 14.63 9.60 7.55
N GLU A 54 13.87 8.53 7.37
CA GLU A 54 12.42 8.52 7.47
C GLU A 54 11.89 7.73 8.68
N GLY A 55 12.79 7.21 9.49
CA GLY A 55 12.47 6.45 10.71
C GLY A 55 12.40 7.32 11.95
N SER A 56 11.90 6.74 13.04
CA SER A 56 11.95 7.35 14.35
C SER A 56 13.35 7.23 14.96
N SER A 57 13.74 8.18 15.82
CA SER A 57 14.97 8.00 16.58
C SER A 57 14.83 6.84 17.57
N ARG A 58 15.89 6.05 17.75
CA ARG A 58 15.94 4.95 18.71
C ARG A 58 15.55 5.40 20.11
N LYS A 59 16.11 6.53 20.57
CA LYS A 59 15.82 7.11 21.88
C LYS A 59 14.32 7.39 22.06
N LEU A 60 13.65 7.93 21.04
CA LEU A 60 12.22 8.19 21.09
C LEU A 60 11.42 6.88 21.10
N ALA A 61 11.76 5.94 20.24
CA ALA A 61 11.08 4.65 20.15
C ALA A 61 11.14 3.87 21.47
N GLU A 62 12.31 3.83 22.10
CA GLU A 62 12.52 3.20 23.41
C GLU A 62 11.77 3.93 24.52
N SER A 63 11.86 5.27 24.59
CA SER A 63 11.16 6.07 25.60
C SER A 63 9.64 5.96 25.50
N MET A 64 9.12 5.78 24.31
CA MET A 64 7.69 5.66 24.02
C MET A 64 7.21 4.21 23.99
N HIS A 65 8.09 3.26 24.33
CA HIS A 65 7.80 1.82 24.25
C HIS A 65 7.11 1.43 22.94
N MET A 66 7.65 1.90 21.81
CA MET A 66 7.03 1.74 20.50
C MET A 66 6.64 0.28 20.25
N HIS A 67 5.40 0.05 19.82
CA HIS A 67 4.82 -1.27 19.57
C HIS A 67 4.77 -2.23 20.78
N ALA A 68 4.93 -1.75 22.00
CA ALA A 68 4.81 -2.60 23.19
C ALA A 68 3.35 -3.03 23.43
N ASN A 69 3.21 -4.07 24.26
CA ASN A 69 1.93 -4.60 24.76
C ASN A 69 1.05 -5.33 23.74
N TYR A 70 1.55 -5.69 22.58
CA TYR A 70 0.83 -6.59 21.67
C TYR A 70 0.85 -8.02 22.20
N ASN A 71 -0.33 -8.62 22.36
CA ASN A 71 -0.45 -10.05 22.64
C ASN A 71 -0.28 -10.87 21.39
N TYR A 72 -0.86 -10.38 20.28
CA TYR A 72 -0.82 -10.98 18.97
C TYR A 72 -0.62 -9.91 17.90
N PHE A 73 -0.06 -10.32 16.77
CA PHE A 73 -0.15 -9.54 15.52
C PHE A 73 -0.60 -10.46 14.38
N VAL A 74 -1.29 -9.87 13.40
CA VAL A 74 -1.77 -10.60 12.23
C VAL A 74 -0.72 -10.50 11.12
N SER A 75 -0.41 -11.64 10.51
CA SER A 75 0.33 -11.73 9.25
C SER A 75 -0.51 -12.43 8.20
N ALA A 76 -0.61 -11.86 7.01
CA ALA A 76 -1.36 -12.48 5.92
C ALA A 76 -0.68 -13.75 5.36
N SER A 77 0.61 -13.94 5.62
CA SER A 77 1.42 -15.06 5.17
C SER A 77 2.54 -15.35 6.16
N GLU A 78 2.96 -16.61 6.22
CA GLU A 78 4.16 -17.01 6.97
C GLU A 78 5.42 -16.29 6.47
N ASN A 79 5.50 -15.99 5.18
CA ASN A 79 6.64 -15.30 4.58
C ASN A 79 6.88 -13.88 5.13
N TYR A 80 5.85 -13.22 5.67
CA TYR A 80 5.95 -11.87 6.23
C TYR A 80 6.04 -11.84 7.74
N GLN A 81 5.89 -12.98 8.41
CA GLN A 81 5.85 -13.08 9.87
C GLN A 81 7.11 -12.52 10.52
N ASP A 82 8.29 -12.94 10.06
CA ASP A 82 9.58 -12.49 10.57
C ASP A 82 9.76 -10.95 10.41
N HIS A 83 9.43 -10.41 9.24
CA HIS A 83 9.53 -8.98 8.99
C HIS A 83 8.62 -8.16 9.89
N LEU A 84 7.37 -8.62 10.09
CA LEU A 84 6.43 -7.96 10.98
C LEU A 84 6.89 -8.04 12.43
N ALA A 85 7.34 -9.21 12.90
CA ALA A 85 7.85 -9.40 14.23
C ALA A 85 9.05 -8.48 14.55
N LYS A 86 10.01 -8.40 13.62
CA LYS A 86 11.16 -7.50 13.71
C LYS A 86 10.74 -6.03 13.72
N GLY A 87 9.81 -5.64 12.86
CA GLY A 87 9.27 -4.28 12.79
C GLY A 87 8.55 -3.86 14.07
N PHE A 88 7.78 -4.77 14.67
CA PHE A 88 7.11 -4.55 15.96
C PHE A 88 8.04 -4.76 17.17
N GLY A 89 9.24 -5.28 16.98
CA GLY A 89 10.16 -5.59 18.08
C GLY A 89 9.61 -6.64 19.04
N CYS A 90 8.93 -7.66 18.53
CA CYS A 90 8.32 -8.71 19.32
C CYS A 90 8.65 -10.12 18.81
N ASP A 91 8.31 -11.13 19.59
CA ASP A 91 8.53 -12.54 19.25
C ASP A 91 7.57 -12.99 18.14
N GLU A 92 8.08 -13.77 17.19
CA GLU A 92 7.31 -14.33 16.08
C GLU A 92 6.17 -15.25 16.52
N SER A 93 6.29 -15.91 17.68
CA SER A 93 5.22 -16.75 18.23
C SER A 93 3.93 -16.01 18.54
N LYS A 94 3.96 -14.67 18.53
CA LYS A 94 2.76 -13.83 18.63
C LYS A 94 2.01 -13.68 17.29
N ALA A 95 2.57 -14.17 16.20
CA ALA A 95 1.92 -14.11 14.90
C ALA A 95 0.67 -14.98 14.86
N PHE A 96 -0.38 -14.42 14.30
CA PHE A 96 -1.59 -15.13 13.91
C PHE A 96 -1.71 -15.06 12.40
N ILE A 97 -1.51 -16.19 11.72
CA ILE A 97 -1.51 -16.23 10.27
C ILE A 97 -2.96 -16.30 9.78
N CYS A 98 -3.43 -15.20 9.24
CA CYS A 98 -4.72 -15.11 8.56
C CYS A 98 -4.75 -13.89 7.63
N PRO A 99 -5.56 -13.91 6.57
CA PRO A 99 -5.74 -12.76 5.71
C PRO A 99 -6.39 -11.59 6.49
N LEU A 100 -6.09 -10.38 6.07
CA LEU A 100 -6.79 -9.20 6.59
C LEU A 100 -8.24 -9.17 6.09
N PRO A 101 -9.18 -8.54 6.82
CA PRO A 101 -10.60 -8.49 6.43
C PRO A 101 -10.84 -7.93 5.03
N ARG A 102 -9.96 -7.03 4.54
CA ARG A 102 -10.05 -6.48 3.17
C ARG A 102 -9.86 -7.52 2.07
N TYR A 103 -9.21 -8.65 2.36
CA TYR A 103 -9.04 -9.75 1.41
C TYR A 103 -10.40 -10.29 0.93
N ASP A 104 -11.36 -10.43 1.84
CA ASP A 104 -12.69 -10.91 1.50
C ASP A 104 -13.41 -9.96 0.53
N LEU A 105 -13.19 -8.65 0.68
CA LEU A 105 -13.73 -7.63 -0.23
C LEU A 105 -13.09 -7.72 -1.61
N LEU A 106 -11.74 -7.90 -1.68
CA LEU A 106 -11.02 -8.02 -2.95
C LEU A 106 -11.48 -9.23 -3.76
N LYS A 107 -11.83 -10.33 -3.11
CA LYS A 107 -12.34 -11.55 -3.76
C LYS A 107 -13.86 -11.56 -3.96
N SER A 108 -14.59 -10.58 -3.44
CA SER A 108 -16.04 -10.51 -3.55
C SER A 108 -16.51 -9.95 -4.89
N SER A 109 -17.12 -10.80 -5.72
CA SER A 109 -17.74 -10.38 -6.98
C SER A 109 -18.90 -9.40 -6.77
N ALA A 110 -19.65 -9.55 -5.66
CA ALA A 110 -20.73 -8.63 -5.29
C ALA A 110 -20.20 -7.24 -4.95
N TYR A 111 -19.12 -7.16 -4.15
CA TYR A 111 -18.50 -5.90 -3.81
C TYR A 111 -17.85 -5.24 -5.04
N LYS A 112 -17.18 -6.02 -5.90
CA LYS A 112 -16.65 -5.53 -7.20
C LYS A 112 -17.74 -4.87 -8.02
N LYS A 113 -18.88 -5.53 -8.21
CA LYS A 113 -20.02 -5.00 -8.96
C LYS A 113 -20.55 -3.71 -8.34
N GLU A 114 -20.72 -3.68 -7.02
CA GLU A 114 -21.18 -2.49 -6.29
C GLU A 114 -20.24 -1.30 -6.51
N MET A 115 -18.92 -1.50 -6.39
CA MET A 115 -17.93 -0.43 -6.60
C MET A 115 -17.90 0.04 -8.05
N GLN A 116 -17.98 -0.87 -9.01
CA GLN A 116 -18.08 -0.54 -10.43
C GLN A 116 -19.33 0.30 -10.72
N GLU A 117 -20.49 -0.08 -10.19
CA GLU A 117 -21.74 0.68 -10.36
C GLU A 117 -21.61 2.09 -9.77
N LYS A 118 -21.02 2.24 -8.58
CA LYS A 118 -20.83 3.55 -7.93
C LYS A 118 -19.85 4.43 -8.71
N ILE A 119 -18.70 3.90 -9.11
CA ILE A 119 -17.66 4.67 -9.79
C ILE A 119 -18.14 5.06 -11.19
N PHE A 120 -18.62 4.12 -11.99
CA PHE A 120 -19.12 4.39 -13.33
C PHE A 120 -20.45 5.16 -13.35
N GLY A 121 -21.20 5.17 -12.26
CA GLY A 121 -22.37 6.04 -12.10
C GLY A 121 -21.96 7.51 -11.95
N ARG A 122 -20.80 7.78 -11.34
CA ARG A 122 -20.27 9.13 -11.14
C ARG A 122 -19.32 9.58 -12.27
N TYR A 123 -18.63 8.63 -12.89
CA TYR A 123 -17.65 8.85 -13.97
C TYR A 123 -17.99 7.91 -15.14
N PRO A 124 -19.09 8.16 -15.88
CA PRO A 124 -19.55 7.25 -16.93
C PRO A 124 -18.58 7.16 -18.12
N GLU A 125 -17.75 8.18 -18.33
CA GLU A 125 -16.75 8.26 -19.39
C GLU A 125 -15.71 7.15 -19.29
N LEU A 126 -15.36 6.74 -18.07
CA LEU A 126 -14.41 5.65 -17.80
C LEU A 126 -14.83 4.28 -18.36
N ARG A 127 -16.07 4.14 -18.86
CA ARG A 127 -16.52 2.91 -19.52
C ARG A 127 -15.99 2.75 -20.94
N ASN A 128 -15.52 3.84 -21.53
CA ASN A 128 -15.23 3.90 -22.97
C ASN A 128 -13.80 3.44 -23.30
N LYS A 129 -12.91 3.44 -22.32
CA LYS A 129 -11.49 3.14 -22.51
C LYS A 129 -11.00 2.12 -21.49
N LYS A 130 -9.81 1.53 -21.73
CA LYS A 130 -9.08 0.77 -20.72
C LYS A 130 -8.55 1.72 -19.64
N ARG A 131 -8.45 1.27 -18.41
CA ARG A 131 -8.13 2.10 -17.23
C ARG A 131 -6.84 1.64 -16.57
N ILE A 132 -5.89 2.55 -16.53
CA ILE A 132 -4.62 2.37 -15.82
C ILE A 132 -4.74 3.09 -14.47
N LEU A 133 -4.55 2.38 -13.37
CA LEU A 133 -4.51 2.97 -12.04
C LEU A 133 -3.05 3.25 -11.65
N TYR A 134 -2.70 4.52 -11.48
CA TYR A 134 -1.41 4.95 -10.95
C TYR A 134 -1.53 5.34 -9.47
N CYS A 135 -0.84 4.62 -8.61
CA CYS A 135 -0.85 4.83 -7.16
C CYS A 135 0.58 4.75 -6.58
N PRO A 136 1.33 5.85 -6.68
CA PRO A 136 2.70 5.92 -6.19
C PRO A 136 2.78 6.05 -4.66
N THR A 137 3.90 5.63 -4.08
CA THR A 137 4.28 5.96 -2.72
C THR A 137 4.49 7.48 -2.59
N PHE A 138 4.09 8.03 -1.43
CA PHE A 138 4.30 9.45 -1.13
C PHE A 138 5.78 9.85 -1.17
N ARG A 139 6.07 11.02 -1.75
CA ARG A 139 7.36 11.69 -1.73
C ARG A 139 7.21 13.12 -1.20
N LYS A 140 8.14 13.54 -0.36
CA LYS A 140 8.20 14.94 0.12
C LYS A 140 8.56 15.91 -1.01
N ASN A 141 9.32 15.45 -2.01
CA ASN A 141 9.64 16.22 -3.20
C ASN A 141 8.49 16.10 -4.21
N GLU A 142 7.54 17.05 -4.13
CA GLU A 142 6.37 17.06 -5.00
C GLU A 142 6.72 17.25 -6.49
N ARG A 143 7.78 18.01 -6.78
CA ARG A 143 8.22 18.22 -8.17
C ARG A 143 8.66 16.91 -8.82
N LEU A 144 9.38 16.07 -8.08
CA LEU A 144 9.78 14.75 -8.57
C LEU A 144 8.56 13.88 -8.91
N MET A 145 7.51 13.95 -8.10
CA MET A 145 6.26 13.24 -8.33
C MET A 145 5.50 13.79 -9.53
N GLU A 146 5.48 15.10 -9.68
CA GLU A 146 4.85 15.78 -10.81
C GLU A 146 5.55 15.43 -12.13
N ASP A 147 6.90 15.46 -12.15
CA ASP A 147 7.71 15.08 -13.31
C ASP A 147 7.44 13.61 -13.70
N ALA A 148 7.40 12.70 -12.72
CA ALA A 148 7.12 11.30 -12.96
C ALA A 148 5.71 11.07 -13.53
N LEU A 149 4.71 11.76 -12.99
CA LEU A 149 3.35 11.68 -13.49
C LEU A 149 3.19 12.31 -14.88
N ASN A 150 3.84 13.45 -15.14
CA ASN A 150 3.86 14.06 -16.48
C ASN A 150 4.46 13.09 -17.50
N GLY A 151 5.56 12.42 -17.16
CA GLY A 151 6.15 11.40 -18.03
C GLY A 151 5.18 10.27 -18.41
N LEU A 152 4.38 9.78 -17.46
CA LEU A 152 3.34 8.79 -17.76
C LEU A 152 2.25 9.37 -18.67
N VAL A 153 1.81 10.60 -18.40
CA VAL A 153 0.74 11.27 -19.19
C VAL A 153 1.21 11.54 -20.63
N GLU A 154 2.47 11.93 -20.83
CA GLU A 154 3.04 12.17 -22.17
C GLU A 154 3.08 10.92 -23.05
N HIS A 155 3.12 9.74 -22.45
CA HIS A 155 3.15 8.46 -23.15
C HIS A 155 1.83 7.69 -23.04
N LEU A 156 0.77 8.31 -22.46
CA LEU A 156 -0.54 7.66 -22.33
C LEU A 156 -1.19 7.45 -23.69
N PRO A 157 -1.51 6.20 -24.07
CA PRO A 157 -2.16 5.95 -25.35
C PRO A 157 -3.60 6.50 -25.39
N GLU A 158 -4.10 6.87 -26.57
CA GLU A 158 -5.40 7.52 -26.75
C GLU A 158 -6.60 6.66 -26.30
N ASP A 159 -6.48 5.35 -26.35
CA ASP A 159 -7.50 4.37 -25.96
C ASP A 159 -7.47 4.00 -24.47
N TYR A 160 -6.65 4.71 -23.66
CA TYR A 160 -6.54 4.51 -22.23
C TYR A 160 -6.93 5.76 -21.43
N ASP A 161 -7.46 5.53 -20.24
CA ASP A 161 -7.64 6.53 -19.18
C ASP A 161 -6.64 6.25 -18.04
N LEU A 162 -6.02 7.29 -17.49
CA LEU A 162 -5.14 7.22 -16.33
C LEU A 162 -5.90 7.67 -15.09
N ILE A 163 -6.18 6.74 -14.18
CA ILE A 163 -6.72 7.05 -12.86
C ILE A 163 -5.55 7.28 -11.92
N VAL A 164 -5.46 8.46 -11.33
CA VAL A 164 -4.35 8.84 -10.44
C VAL A 164 -4.84 8.92 -9.01
N LYS A 165 -4.26 8.11 -8.14
CA LYS A 165 -4.55 8.11 -6.70
C LYS A 165 -3.29 8.48 -5.92
N LEU A 166 -3.07 9.78 -5.77
CA LEU A 166 -1.98 10.31 -4.96
C LEU A 166 -2.25 10.14 -3.47
N HIS A 167 -1.19 10.13 -2.69
CA HIS A 167 -1.31 10.11 -1.24
C HIS A 167 -2.02 11.41 -0.75
N PRO A 168 -2.87 11.34 0.30
CA PRO A 168 -3.61 12.53 0.80
C PRO A 168 -2.75 13.72 1.22
N LEU A 169 -1.46 13.52 1.47
CA LEU A 169 -0.51 14.60 1.78
C LEU A 169 0.05 15.30 0.53
N SER A 170 -0.18 14.78 -0.67
CA SER A 170 0.24 15.42 -1.92
C SER A 170 -0.65 16.63 -2.20
N LYS A 171 -0.02 17.74 -2.64
CA LYS A 171 -0.71 19.03 -2.83
C LYS A 171 -0.93 19.40 -4.29
N PHE A 172 -0.29 18.68 -5.21
CA PHE A 172 -0.50 18.92 -6.63
C PHE A 172 -1.65 18.07 -7.18
N SER A 173 -2.28 18.55 -8.22
CA SER A 173 -3.27 17.84 -9.02
C SER A 173 -2.94 18.03 -10.50
N ILE A 174 -3.28 17.06 -11.32
CA ILE A 174 -3.18 17.17 -12.77
C ILE A 174 -4.59 17.23 -13.35
N GLU A 175 -4.86 18.30 -14.09
CA GLU A 175 -6.07 18.46 -14.89
C GLU A 175 -5.69 18.32 -16.36
N ARG A 176 -5.86 17.13 -16.90
CA ARG A 176 -5.61 16.81 -18.32
C ARG A 176 -6.69 15.86 -18.83
N GLU A 177 -6.90 15.89 -20.13
CA GLU A 177 -7.76 14.94 -20.80
C GLU A 177 -7.28 13.50 -20.55
N ASN A 178 -8.21 12.57 -20.34
CA ASN A 178 -7.95 11.18 -19.99
C ASN A 178 -7.21 10.92 -18.68
N VAL A 179 -7.08 11.94 -17.79
CA VAL A 179 -6.51 11.80 -16.44
C VAL A 179 -7.59 12.07 -15.40
N TRP A 180 -7.80 11.14 -14.49
CA TRP A 180 -8.92 11.14 -13.55
C TRP A 180 -8.44 11.04 -12.10
N ASP A 181 -8.87 11.98 -11.26
CA ASP A 181 -8.86 11.81 -9.81
C ASP A 181 -10.26 11.40 -9.35
N LEU A 182 -10.45 10.16 -8.97
CA LEU A 182 -11.75 9.66 -8.51
C LEU A 182 -12.07 10.23 -7.12
N LYS A 183 -12.44 11.52 -7.07
CA LYS A 183 -12.79 12.23 -5.83
C LYS A 183 -13.90 11.50 -5.08
N GLY A 184 -13.68 11.23 -3.80
CA GLY A 184 -14.63 10.52 -2.94
C GLY A 184 -14.50 8.98 -2.99
N PHE A 185 -13.59 8.45 -3.80
CA PHE A 185 -13.21 7.04 -3.81
C PHE A 185 -11.76 6.88 -3.36
N SER A 186 -11.49 5.83 -2.59
CA SER A 186 -10.14 5.50 -2.14
C SER A 186 -9.33 4.80 -3.23
N THR A 187 -8.01 4.62 -3.01
CA THR A 187 -7.18 3.77 -3.87
C THR A 187 -7.71 2.34 -3.91
N PHE A 188 -8.20 1.83 -2.77
CA PHE A 188 -8.82 0.52 -2.68
C PHE A 188 -10.05 0.40 -3.59
N ASP A 189 -10.93 1.41 -3.60
CA ASP A 189 -12.11 1.43 -4.46
C ASP A 189 -11.74 1.48 -5.95
N ALA A 190 -10.69 2.25 -6.30
CA ALA A 190 -10.22 2.40 -7.66
C ALA A 190 -9.68 1.09 -8.28
N LEU A 191 -9.16 0.17 -7.46
CA LEU A 191 -8.71 -1.16 -7.92
C LEU A 191 -9.83 -1.93 -8.64
N PHE A 192 -11.09 -1.75 -8.22
CA PHE A 192 -12.21 -2.51 -8.79
C PHE A 192 -12.62 -2.07 -10.20
N VAL A 193 -12.11 -0.95 -10.68
CA VAL A 193 -12.33 -0.46 -12.06
C VAL A 193 -11.04 -0.44 -12.89
N ALA A 194 -9.89 -0.74 -12.31
CA ALA A 194 -8.62 -0.79 -12.99
C ALA A 194 -8.50 -2.04 -13.88
N ASP A 195 -7.92 -1.87 -15.07
CA ASP A 195 -7.49 -2.95 -15.95
C ASP A 195 -5.98 -3.23 -15.79
N TYR A 196 -5.19 -2.19 -15.43
CA TYR A 196 -3.75 -2.24 -15.15
C TYR A 196 -3.43 -1.40 -13.92
N VAL A 197 -2.38 -1.76 -13.20
CA VAL A 197 -1.89 -0.99 -12.06
C VAL A 197 -0.43 -0.60 -12.29
N ILE A 198 -0.13 0.68 -12.17
CA ILE A 198 1.22 1.21 -12.07
C ILE A 198 1.45 1.64 -10.63
N SER A 199 2.47 1.12 -10.01
CA SER A 199 2.87 1.51 -8.66
C SER A 199 4.39 1.46 -8.51
N ASP A 200 4.87 1.60 -7.30
CA ASP A 200 6.30 1.53 -6.99
C ASP A 200 6.50 0.70 -5.70
N TYR A 201 6.81 1.35 -4.59
CA TYR A 201 7.04 0.72 -3.27
C TYR A 201 5.79 0.73 -2.39
N SER A 202 4.62 0.90 -2.96
CA SER A 202 3.35 0.95 -2.25
C SER A 202 2.81 -0.45 -1.97
N CYS A 203 2.23 -0.63 -0.78
CA CYS A 203 1.61 -1.90 -0.41
C CYS A 203 0.36 -2.25 -1.24
N VAL A 204 -0.14 -1.34 -2.06
CA VAL A 204 -1.26 -1.60 -2.99
C VAL A 204 -0.95 -2.71 -3.99
N ILE A 205 0.34 -2.99 -4.26
CA ILE A 205 0.74 -4.09 -5.14
C ILE A 205 0.24 -5.45 -4.66
N TYR A 206 0.17 -5.67 -3.33
CA TYR A 206 -0.37 -6.90 -2.76
C TYR A 206 -1.89 -7.02 -3.00
N GLU A 207 -2.60 -5.91 -2.93
CA GLU A 207 -4.04 -5.84 -3.21
C GLU A 207 -4.31 -6.09 -4.70
N ALA A 208 -3.52 -5.47 -5.57
CA ALA A 208 -3.58 -5.68 -7.02
C ALA A 208 -3.24 -7.14 -7.37
N GLY A 209 -2.23 -7.75 -6.73
CA GLY A 209 -1.88 -9.15 -6.90
C GLY A 209 -3.02 -10.09 -6.49
N VAL A 210 -3.68 -9.86 -5.34
CA VAL A 210 -4.86 -10.63 -4.92
C VAL A 210 -5.99 -10.55 -5.95
N MET A 211 -6.14 -9.42 -6.64
CA MET A 211 -7.13 -9.22 -7.71
C MET A 211 -6.67 -9.72 -9.07
N GLU A 212 -5.44 -10.22 -9.18
CA GLU A 212 -4.84 -10.70 -10.43
C GLU A 212 -4.79 -9.60 -11.50
N LEU A 213 -4.54 -8.35 -11.07
CA LEU A 213 -4.38 -7.22 -11.99
C LEU A 213 -2.93 -7.16 -12.50
N PRO A 214 -2.74 -6.94 -13.82
CA PRO A 214 -1.42 -6.69 -14.40
C PRO A 214 -0.71 -5.54 -13.70
N LEU A 215 0.53 -5.77 -13.22
CA LEU A 215 1.32 -4.83 -12.42
C LEU A 215 2.53 -4.32 -13.18
N CYS A 216 2.70 -3.00 -13.20
CA CYS A 216 3.91 -2.32 -13.62
C CYS A 216 4.53 -1.59 -12.42
N TYR A 217 5.84 -1.73 -12.26
CA TYR A 217 6.62 -1.09 -11.21
C TYR A 217 7.40 0.08 -11.82
N TYR A 218 6.89 1.30 -11.63
CA TYR A 218 7.54 2.52 -12.09
C TYR A 218 8.44 3.08 -11.01
N ILE A 219 9.72 2.68 -11.05
CA ILE A 219 10.72 2.92 -9.99
C ILE A 219 11.70 4.03 -10.34
N PHE A 220 11.19 5.18 -10.80
CA PHE A 220 11.97 6.31 -11.30
C PHE A 220 13.06 6.82 -10.36
N ASP A 221 12.91 6.62 -9.05
CA ASP A 221 13.83 7.10 -8.01
C ASP A 221 14.44 5.98 -7.14
N PHE A 222 14.52 4.75 -7.66
CA PHE A 222 14.88 3.55 -6.89
C PHE A 222 16.14 3.72 -6.03
N ASP A 223 17.19 4.26 -6.60
CA ASP A 223 18.48 4.38 -5.90
C ASP A 223 18.39 5.35 -4.72
N GLU A 224 17.74 6.49 -4.92
CA GLU A 224 17.51 7.48 -3.88
C GLU A 224 16.57 6.96 -2.78
N TYR A 225 15.48 6.29 -3.18
CA TYR A 225 14.51 5.74 -2.24
C TYR A 225 15.12 4.66 -1.35
N THR A 226 15.92 3.75 -1.94
CA THR A 226 16.60 2.67 -1.20
C THR A 226 17.56 3.23 -0.14
N GLN A 227 18.29 4.30 -0.47
CA GLN A 227 19.20 4.95 0.49
C GLN A 227 18.47 5.61 1.66
N LYS A 228 17.26 6.17 1.41
CA LYS A 228 16.51 6.90 2.44
C LYS A 228 15.73 5.99 3.38
N ARG A 229 15.15 4.92 2.89
CA ARG A 229 14.21 4.10 3.66
C ARG A 229 14.62 2.65 3.82
N GLY A 230 15.13 2.02 2.78
CA GLY A 230 15.45 0.61 2.75
C GLY A 230 14.24 -0.31 2.61
N PHE A 231 14.53 -1.54 2.21
CA PHE A 231 13.53 -2.60 2.02
C PHE A 231 13.76 -3.76 3.01
N ALA A 232 12.69 -4.41 3.40
CA ALA A 232 12.71 -5.64 4.18
C ALA A 232 12.96 -6.87 3.31
N ILE A 233 12.85 -6.70 1.99
CA ILE A 233 13.01 -7.74 0.96
C ILE A 233 14.07 -7.30 -0.05
N ASP A 234 14.60 -8.24 -0.82
CA ASP A 234 15.36 -7.92 -2.05
C ASP A 234 14.36 -7.54 -3.15
N TYR A 235 14.08 -6.23 -3.24
CA TYR A 235 13.02 -5.70 -4.09
C TYR A 235 13.14 -6.19 -5.54
N MET A 236 14.32 -6.07 -6.14
CA MET A 236 14.51 -6.43 -7.56
C MET A 236 14.40 -7.92 -7.84
N LYS A 237 14.55 -8.75 -6.82
CA LYS A 237 14.43 -10.21 -6.93
C LYS A 237 13.01 -10.70 -6.65
N GLU A 238 12.35 -10.08 -5.67
CA GLU A 238 11.07 -10.57 -5.14
C GLU A 238 9.87 -10.05 -5.94
N VAL A 239 9.93 -8.80 -6.46
CA VAL A 239 8.82 -8.28 -7.28
C VAL A 239 8.86 -8.89 -8.68
N LYS A 240 7.69 -9.25 -9.18
CA LYS A 240 7.49 -9.84 -10.50
C LYS A 240 6.58 -8.94 -11.33
N GLY A 241 6.86 -8.83 -12.62
CA GLY A 241 6.13 -8.00 -13.56
C GLY A 241 7.04 -7.03 -14.31
N VAL A 242 6.47 -6.01 -14.92
CA VAL A 242 7.22 -5.00 -15.69
C VAL A 242 7.84 -3.99 -14.72
N ILE A 243 9.16 -3.90 -14.71
CA ILE A 243 9.92 -2.98 -13.83
C ILE A 243 10.69 -2.02 -14.72
N SER A 244 10.44 -0.72 -14.62
CA SER A 244 11.21 0.30 -15.35
C SER A 244 11.30 1.63 -14.61
N LYS A 245 12.37 2.38 -14.90
CA LYS A 245 12.52 3.80 -14.55
C LYS A 245 11.99 4.72 -15.67
N ASN A 246 11.67 4.17 -16.83
CA ASN A 246 11.25 4.90 -18.02
C ASN A 246 9.73 4.79 -18.22
N PRO A 247 8.98 5.91 -18.20
CA PRO A 247 7.53 5.88 -18.37
C PRO A 247 7.08 5.36 -19.75
N ALA A 248 7.89 5.58 -20.82
CA ALA A 248 7.58 5.07 -22.14
C ALA A 248 7.58 3.53 -22.17
N GLU A 249 8.55 2.89 -21.51
CA GLU A 249 8.62 1.42 -21.44
C GLU A 249 7.44 0.82 -20.66
N ILE A 250 6.99 1.51 -19.60
CA ILE A 250 5.80 1.11 -18.82
C ILE A 250 4.56 1.14 -19.74
N MET A 251 4.35 2.24 -20.48
CA MET A 251 3.19 2.38 -21.34
C MET A 251 3.24 1.42 -22.57
N GLU A 252 4.43 1.18 -23.11
CA GLU A 252 4.64 0.21 -24.18
C GLU A 252 4.28 -1.23 -23.72
N ALA A 253 4.69 -1.61 -22.51
CA ALA A 253 4.35 -2.91 -21.95
C ALA A 253 2.83 -3.07 -21.76
N ILE A 254 2.15 -2.03 -21.29
CA ILE A 254 0.68 -2.02 -21.15
C ILE A 254 0.00 -2.17 -22.50
N GLN A 255 0.48 -1.46 -23.53
CA GLN A 255 -0.08 -1.56 -24.89
C GLN A 255 0.09 -2.95 -25.51
N LYS A 256 1.24 -3.58 -25.29
CA LYS A 256 1.53 -4.94 -25.77
C LYS A 256 0.71 -6.00 -25.04
N ASP A 257 0.21 -5.68 -23.85
CA ASP A 257 -0.55 -6.60 -22.98
C ASP A 257 0.19 -7.92 -22.69
N ASP A 258 1.52 -7.87 -22.66
CA ASP A 258 2.40 -9.03 -22.48
C ASP A 258 2.79 -9.18 -21.00
N PHE A 259 1.81 -9.61 -20.19
CA PHE A 259 2.00 -9.87 -18.77
C PHE A 259 1.96 -11.38 -18.50
N HIS A 260 3.09 -11.93 -18.11
CA HIS A 260 3.17 -13.32 -17.66
C HIS A 260 2.56 -13.45 -16.27
N MET A 261 1.23 -13.49 -16.21
CA MET A 261 0.47 -13.51 -14.94
C MET A 261 0.82 -14.71 -14.06
N ASP A 262 1.21 -15.82 -14.65
CA ASP A 262 1.62 -17.04 -13.91
C ASP A 262 2.89 -16.86 -13.07
N GLU A 263 3.68 -15.80 -13.35
CA GLU A 263 4.90 -15.46 -12.60
C GLU A 263 4.67 -14.42 -11.49
N ILE A 264 3.49 -13.77 -11.49
CA ILE A 264 3.17 -12.66 -10.57
C ILE A 264 2.49 -13.18 -9.28
N HIS A 265 2.06 -14.42 -9.23
CA HIS A 265 1.27 -15.02 -8.13
C HIS A 265 2.06 -15.96 -7.24
#